data_d8a4a8dfc75da6f54285bf28ef367a0a
#
_entry.id   d8a4a8dfc75da6f54285bf28ef367a0a
#
_cell.length_a   1.000
_cell.length_b   1.000
_cell.length_c   1.000
_cell.angle_alpha   90.00
_cell.angle_beta   90.00
_cell.angle_gamma   90.00
#
_symmetry.space_group_name_H-M   'P 1'
#
loop_
_entity.id
_entity.type
_entity.pdbx_description
1 polymer ?
#
loop_
_entity_poly.entity_id
_entity_poly.type
_entity_poly.pdbx_seq_one_letter_code
_entity_poly.pdbx_strand_id
1 'polypeptide(L)'
;VRDVKGFSLKIAGSGESLERLLNNEAHVAGYHVSDERSSKVIHQRLSKNDIHVYPVMKRTQGLIVKKGNPLHIRTIEDLLNPKVRFINRQIGSGTRLLLDNLLMNEGIDALDINGYLQEEFTHSAVANAILAGKADVGIGVKNIALENGLGFVPLKDEIFFIAMHQEMVSQPEASK
;
A
#
# COMPACT_ATOMS: atom_id res chain seq x y z
N VAL A 1 -16.86 -9.18 -6.25
CA VAL A 1 -17.19 -9.79 -4.95
C VAL A 1 -16.84 -11.26 -5.04
N ARG A 2 -16.01 -11.78 -4.12
CA ARG A 2 -15.77 -13.22 -3.97
C ARG A 2 -16.58 -13.68 -2.75
N ASP A 3 -17.50 -14.58 -2.95
CA ASP A 3 -18.20 -15.27 -1.85
C ASP A 3 -17.35 -16.45 -1.39
N VAL A 4 -17.01 -16.44 -0.11
CA VAL A 4 -16.38 -17.58 0.57
C VAL A 4 -17.34 -18.00 1.68
N LYS A 5 -18.06 -19.12 1.50
CA LYS A 5 -18.97 -19.76 2.48
C LYS A 5 -19.48 -18.82 3.59
N GLY A 6 -20.47 -17.98 3.26
CA GLY A 6 -21.10 -17.08 4.23
C GLY A 6 -20.42 -15.70 4.40
N PHE A 7 -19.33 -15.41 3.67
CA PHE A 7 -18.66 -14.12 3.68
C PHE A 7 -18.68 -13.48 2.29
N SER A 8 -19.06 -12.22 2.24
CA SER A 8 -18.95 -11.39 1.04
C SER A 8 -17.72 -10.47 1.17
N LEU A 9 -16.76 -10.58 0.25
CA LEU A 9 -15.56 -9.76 0.23
C LEU A 9 -15.67 -8.66 -0.82
N LYS A 10 -15.57 -7.40 -0.39
CA LYS A 10 -15.39 -6.24 -1.25
C LYS A 10 -13.99 -5.68 -1.11
N ILE A 11 -13.31 -5.44 -2.22
CA ILE A 11 -12.02 -4.76 -2.24
C ILE A 11 -12.27 -3.26 -2.38
N ALA A 12 -11.76 -2.47 -1.44
CA ALA A 12 -11.90 -1.02 -1.37
C ALA A 12 -10.64 -0.37 -0.80
N GLY A 13 -10.51 0.94 -0.92
CA GLY A 13 -9.45 1.70 -0.24
C GLY A 13 -9.68 1.76 1.27
N SER A 14 -8.60 2.02 2.04
CA SER A 14 -8.66 2.06 3.52
C SER A 14 -9.76 2.99 4.06
N GLY A 15 -9.90 4.19 3.49
CA GLY A 15 -10.93 5.15 3.90
C GLY A 15 -12.35 4.62 3.65
N GLU A 16 -12.65 4.14 2.44
CA GLU A 16 -13.95 3.55 2.12
C GLU A 16 -14.27 2.34 3.01
N SER A 17 -13.28 1.48 3.25
CA SER A 17 -13.45 0.31 4.12
C SER A 17 -13.86 0.71 5.54
N LEU A 18 -13.22 1.74 6.11
CA LEU A 18 -13.54 2.25 7.44
C LEU A 18 -14.91 2.95 7.50
N GLU A 19 -15.26 3.75 6.52
CA GLU A 19 -16.60 4.40 6.48
C GLU A 19 -17.71 3.36 6.37
N ARG A 20 -17.55 2.32 5.56
CA ARG A 20 -18.51 1.23 5.46
C ARG A 20 -18.68 0.46 6.78
N LEU A 21 -17.58 0.24 7.49
CA LEU A 21 -17.62 -0.38 8.83
C LEU A 21 -18.40 0.50 9.82
N LEU A 22 -18.10 1.80 9.86
CA LEU A 22 -18.76 2.78 10.73
C LEU A 22 -20.24 2.95 10.42
N ASN A 23 -20.65 2.77 9.17
CA ASN A 23 -22.04 2.84 8.72
C ASN A 23 -22.78 1.50 8.85
N ASN A 24 -22.20 0.47 9.46
CA ASN A 24 -22.74 -0.89 9.53
C ASN A 24 -23.00 -1.56 8.16
N GLU A 25 -22.33 -1.10 7.11
CA GLU A 25 -22.36 -1.71 5.77
C GLU A 25 -21.33 -2.84 5.61
N ALA A 26 -20.43 -2.99 6.56
CA ALA A 26 -19.45 -4.06 6.65
C ALA A 26 -19.29 -4.48 8.12
N HIS A 27 -19.03 -5.76 8.37
CA HIS A 27 -18.78 -6.29 9.72
C HIS A 27 -17.30 -6.22 10.08
N VAL A 28 -16.43 -6.26 9.06
CA VAL A 28 -14.97 -6.24 9.17
C VAL A 28 -14.40 -5.33 8.10
N ALA A 29 -13.38 -4.55 8.46
CA ALA A 29 -12.64 -3.70 7.53
C ALA A 29 -11.14 -3.88 7.69
N GLY A 30 -10.43 -4.03 6.56
CA GLY A 30 -8.98 -3.95 6.50
C GLY A 30 -8.53 -2.55 6.09
N TYR A 31 -7.51 -2.01 6.76
CA TYR A 31 -6.95 -0.70 6.44
C TYR A 31 -5.48 -0.58 6.81
N HIS A 32 -4.79 0.36 6.16
CA HIS A 32 -3.39 0.67 6.41
C HIS A 32 -3.25 2.02 7.08
N VAL A 33 -2.28 2.13 7.98
CA VAL A 33 -1.85 3.40 8.56
C VAL A 33 -0.34 3.49 8.47
N SER A 34 0.13 4.65 8.02
CA SER A 34 1.56 4.92 7.80
C SER A 34 2.17 5.92 8.81
N ASP A 35 1.35 6.53 9.67
CA ASP A 35 1.82 7.46 10.69
C ASP A 35 1.03 7.31 12.00
N GLU A 36 1.71 7.62 13.10
CA GLU A 36 1.18 7.42 14.45
C GLU A 36 0.01 8.36 14.78
N ARG A 37 0.01 9.58 14.23
CA ARG A 37 -1.05 10.56 14.48
C ARG A 37 -2.36 10.11 13.85
N SER A 38 -2.33 9.72 12.59
CA SER A 38 -3.50 9.16 11.89
C SER A 38 -3.98 7.88 12.57
N SER A 39 -3.06 7.03 13.02
CA SER A 39 -3.39 5.82 13.77
C SER A 39 -4.20 6.15 15.02
N LYS A 40 -3.74 7.08 15.85
CA LYS A 40 -4.43 7.49 17.08
C LYS A 40 -5.84 8.03 16.81
N VAL A 41 -5.98 8.90 15.80
CA VAL A 41 -7.27 9.50 15.44
C VAL A 41 -8.26 8.44 14.97
N ILE A 42 -7.83 7.55 14.08
CA ILE A 42 -8.66 6.45 13.57
C ILE A 42 -9.08 5.53 14.72
N HIS A 43 -8.13 5.07 15.54
CA HIS A 43 -8.41 4.15 16.65
C HIS A 43 -9.36 4.76 17.69
N GLN A 44 -9.21 6.06 18.01
CA GLN A 44 -10.16 6.76 18.88
C GLN A 44 -11.58 6.83 18.30
N ARG A 45 -11.69 7.07 16.97
CA ARG A 45 -13.00 7.09 16.30
C ARG A 45 -13.65 5.71 16.31
N LEU A 46 -12.89 4.66 16.04
CA LEU A 46 -13.37 3.28 16.03
C LEU A 46 -13.79 2.82 17.43
N SER A 47 -12.98 3.10 18.45
CA SER A 47 -13.29 2.73 19.85
C SER A 47 -14.57 3.37 20.38
N LYS A 48 -14.92 4.60 19.95
CA LYS A 48 -16.19 5.26 20.30
C LYS A 48 -17.43 4.58 19.72
N ASN A 49 -17.26 3.69 18.75
CA ASN A 49 -18.32 2.93 18.06
C ASN A 49 -18.24 1.43 18.36
N ASP A 50 -17.63 1.03 19.48
CA ASP A 50 -17.47 -0.36 19.92
C ASP A 50 -16.80 -1.26 18.84
N ILE A 51 -15.85 -0.67 18.10
CA ILE A 51 -15.07 -1.36 17.06
C ILE A 51 -13.68 -1.67 17.61
N HIS A 52 -13.33 -2.94 17.59
CA HIS A 52 -12.01 -3.44 17.99
C HIS A 52 -11.04 -3.42 16.83
N VAL A 53 -9.76 -3.11 17.13
CA VAL A 53 -8.69 -2.97 16.14
C VAL A 53 -7.56 -3.93 16.47
N TYR A 54 -7.14 -4.71 15.46
CA TYR A 54 -6.07 -5.68 15.57
C TYR A 54 -4.98 -5.38 14.53
N PRO A 55 -3.72 -5.19 14.94
CA PRO A 55 -2.60 -5.14 14.02
C PRO A 55 -2.35 -6.54 13.45
N VAL A 56 -2.29 -6.66 12.13
CA VAL A 56 -2.14 -7.95 11.44
C VAL A 56 -0.75 -8.13 10.87
N MET A 57 -0.24 -7.11 10.18
CA MET A 57 1.07 -7.17 9.55
C MET A 57 1.69 -5.79 9.40
N LYS A 58 3.02 -5.76 9.47
CA LYS A 58 3.82 -4.62 9.06
C LYS A 58 4.36 -4.87 7.66
N ARG A 59 4.28 -3.85 6.79
CA ARG A 59 4.92 -3.88 5.49
C ARG A 59 5.70 -2.60 5.23
N THR A 60 6.74 -2.70 4.40
CA THR A 60 7.50 -1.55 3.94
C THR A 60 7.16 -1.28 2.49
N GLN A 61 6.77 -0.06 2.18
CA GLN A 61 6.64 0.46 0.82
C GLN A 61 7.92 1.18 0.42
N GLY A 62 8.26 1.12 -0.87
CA GLY A 62 9.48 1.73 -1.37
C GLY A 62 9.68 1.49 -2.87
N LEU A 63 10.89 1.78 -3.32
CA LEU A 63 11.27 1.61 -4.71
C LEU A 63 11.82 0.19 -4.93
N ILE A 64 11.21 -0.53 -5.85
CA ILE A 64 11.70 -1.81 -6.37
C ILE A 64 12.68 -1.46 -7.48
N VAL A 65 13.92 -1.92 -7.37
CA VAL A 65 14.99 -1.66 -8.33
C VAL A 65 15.57 -2.96 -8.87
N LYS A 66 16.29 -2.91 -9.98
CA LYS A 66 17.01 -4.07 -10.50
C LYS A 66 17.97 -4.65 -9.45
N LYS A 67 18.23 -5.94 -9.53
CA LYS A 67 19.20 -6.61 -8.66
C LYS A 67 20.54 -5.86 -8.67
N GLY A 68 21.07 -5.60 -7.48
CA GLY A 68 22.32 -4.85 -7.32
C GLY A 68 22.19 -3.34 -7.52
N ASN A 69 21.00 -2.81 -7.83
CA ASN A 69 20.73 -1.38 -7.97
C ASN A 69 21.76 -0.66 -8.88
N PRO A 70 21.90 -1.04 -10.13
CA PRO A 70 22.98 -0.54 -11.02
C PRO A 70 22.89 0.98 -11.31
N LEU A 71 21.73 1.59 -11.06
CA LEU A 71 21.54 3.05 -11.22
C LEU A 71 21.71 3.81 -9.90
N HIS A 72 22.11 3.13 -8.82
CA HIS A 72 22.38 3.71 -7.50
C HIS A 72 21.22 4.54 -6.94
N ILE A 73 19.98 4.16 -7.21
CA ILE A 73 18.77 4.82 -6.72
C ILE A 73 18.69 4.64 -5.20
N ARG A 74 18.60 5.73 -4.44
CA ARG A 74 18.57 5.75 -2.97
C ARG A 74 17.38 6.51 -2.40
N THR A 75 16.90 7.50 -3.15
CA THR A 75 15.82 8.39 -2.75
C THR A 75 14.83 8.61 -3.90
N ILE A 76 13.74 9.34 -3.66
CA ILE A 76 12.78 9.67 -4.71
C ILE A 76 13.30 10.71 -5.69
N GLU A 77 14.25 11.56 -5.26
CA GLU A 77 14.91 12.58 -6.13
C GLU A 77 15.75 11.92 -7.24
N ASP A 78 16.26 10.71 -6.99
CA ASP A 78 16.99 9.95 -8.01
C ASP A 78 16.12 9.55 -9.22
N LEU A 79 14.79 9.61 -9.06
CA LEU A 79 13.83 9.37 -10.14
C LEU A 79 13.83 10.48 -11.20
N LEU A 80 14.34 11.68 -10.85
CA LEU A 80 14.49 12.81 -11.79
C LEU A 80 15.59 12.59 -12.81
N ASN A 81 16.46 11.59 -12.62
CA ASN A 81 17.48 11.27 -13.60
C ASN A 81 16.80 10.77 -14.89
N PRO A 82 16.99 11.45 -16.04
CA PRO A 82 16.29 11.12 -17.29
C PRO A 82 16.64 9.73 -17.86
N LYS A 83 17.72 9.13 -17.37
CA LYS A 83 18.11 7.74 -17.74
C LYS A 83 17.34 6.69 -16.97
N VAL A 84 16.64 7.06 -15.90
CA VAL A 84 15.82 6.17 -15.09
C VAL A 84 14.45 6.05 -15.72
N ARG A 85 14.04 4.82 -16.05
CA ARG A 85 12.68 4.51 -16.53
C ARG A 85 11.87 4.02 -15.33
N PHE A 86 10.91 4.81 -14.90
CA PHE A 86 10.03 4.51 -13.78
C PHE A 86 8.76 3.80 -14.25
N ILE A 87 8.21 2.94 -13.40
CA ILE A 87 6.86 2.34 -13.55
C ILE A 87 6.08 2.55 -12.25
N ASN A 88 4.88 3.08 -12.38
CA ASN A 88 4.03 3.43 -11.24
C ASN A 88 3.00 2.35 -10.93
N ARG A 89 2.28 2.55 -9.84
CA ARG A 89 1.01 1.88 -9.56
C ARG A 89 -0.15 2.73 -10.12
N GLN A 90 -1.27 2.07 -10.44
CA GLN A 90 -2.46 2.75 -10.95
C GLN A 90 -2.94 3.87 -10.02
N ILE A 91 -3.52 4.90 -10.62
CA ILE A 91 -4.22 5.97 -9.91
C ILE A 91 -5.26 5.37 -8.94
N GLY A 92 -5.35 5.93 -7.73
CA GLY A 92 -6.25 5.46 -6.67
C GLY A 92 -5.70 4.33 -5.80
N SER A 93 -4.53 3.76 -6.11
CA SER A 93 -3.87 2.84 -5.18
C SER A 93 -3.20 3.60 -4.04
N GLY A 94 -3.23 3.03 -2.82
CA GLY A 94 -2.55 3.63 -1.66
C GLY A 94 -1.04 3.82 -1.86
N THR A 95 -0.40 2.96 -2.66
CA THR A 95 1.02 3.06 -3.00
C THR A 95 1.30 4.24 -3.93
N ARG A 96 0.40 4.51 -4.90
CA ARG A 96 0.49 5.70 -5.75
C ARG A 96 0.30 6.96 -4.92
N LEU A 97 -0.71 6.99 -4.07
CA LEU A 97 -0.96 8.13 -3.17
C LEU A 97 0.23 8.40 -2.25
N LEU A 98 0.90 7.36 -1.74
CA LEU A 98 2.12 7.52 -0.97
C LEU A 98 3.22 8.22 -1.78
N LEU A 99 3.48 7.77 -3.01
CA LEU A 99 4.48 8.40 -3.88
C LEU A 99 4.14 9.86 -4.15
N ASP A 100 2.90 10.14 -4.54
CA ASP A 100 2.45 11.49 -4.88
C ASP A 100 2.62 12.46 -3.68
N ASN A 101 2.31 11.99 -2.46
CA ASN A 101 2.54 12.76 -1.24
C ASN A 101 4.04 12.98 -0.96
N LEU A 102 4.89 11.99 -1.19
CA LEU A 102 6.33 12.13 -1.01
C LEU A 102 6.91 13.14 -2.02
N LEU A 103 6.53 13.06 -3.29
CA LEU A 103 6.95 14.00 -4.34
C LEU A 103 6.51 15.44 -4.00
N MET A 104 5.27 15.60 -3.58
CA MET A 104 4.74 16.91 -3.16
C MET A 104 5.52 17.51 -1.98
N ASN A 105 5.86 16.70 -0.98
CA ASN A 105 6.61 17.16 0.20
C ASN A 105 8.04 17.60 -0.17
N GLU A 106 8.66 16.97 -1.17
CA GLU A 106 9.99 17.34 -1.67
C GLU A 106 9.93 18.42 -2.78
N GLY A 107 8.74 18.89 -3.14
CA GLY A 107 8.56 19.90 -4.19
C GLY A 107 8.89 19.40 -5.60
N ILE A 108 8.80 18.10 -5.84
CA ILE A 108 9.10 17.48 -7.12
C ILE A 108 7.85 17.45 -7.99
N ASP A 109 7.94 17.99 -9.22
CA ASP A 109 6.90 17.78 -10.21
C ASP A 109 6.94 16.33 -10.70
N ALA A 110 5.86 15.62 -10.49
CA ALA A 110 5.74 14.23 -10.87
C ALA A 110 5.93 13.99 -12.38
N LEU A 111 5.63 14.98 -13.22
CA LEU A 111 5.79 14.90 -14.68
C LEU A 111 7.26 14.97 -15.13
N ASP A 112 8.17 15.41 -14.27
CA ASP A 112 9.61 15.38 -14.52
C ASP A 112 10.19 13.96 -14.42
N ILE A 113 9.42 13.01 -13.85
CA ILE A 113 9.83 11.61 -13.73
C ILE A 113 9.50 10.84 -15.01
N ASN A 114 10.54 10.36 -15.70
CA ASN A 114 10.39 9.58 -16.91
C ASN A 114 9.66 8.25 -16.63
N GLY A 115 8.44 8.11 -17.13
CA GLY A 115 7.58 6.94 -16.93
C GLY A 115 6.56 7.07 -15.79
N TYR A 116 6.43 8.24 -15.14
CA TYR A 116 5.45 8.46 -14.07
C TYR A 116 4.00 8.11 -14.46
N LEU A 117 3.61 8.33 -15.71
CA LEU A 117 2.28 8.00 -16.24
C LEU A 117 2.14 6.54 -16.68
N GLN A 118 3.23 5.78 -16.69
CA GLN A 118 3.16 4.34 -16.97
C GLN A 118 2.75 3.59 -15.70
N GLU A 119 1.71 2.78 -15.80
CA GLU A 119 1.05 2.19 -14.64
C GLU A 119 0.94 0.67 -14.74
N GLU A 120 1.04 0.03 -13.56
CA GLU A 120 0.74 -1.39 -13.36
C GLU A 120 -0.25 -1.58 -12.21
N PHE A 121 -1.15 -2.57 -12.36
CA PHE A 121 -2.27 -2.78 -11.45
C PHE A 121 -1.94 -3.57 -10.18
N THR A 122 -0.78 -4.24 -10.14
CA THR A 122 -0.35 -5.03 -8.98
C THR A 122 1.12 -4.79 -8.67
N HIS A 123 1.54 -5.04 -7.43
CA HIS A 123 2.95 -4.97 -7.06
C HIS A 123 3.80 -5.99 -7.85
N SER A 124 3.25 -7.18 -8.11
CA SER A 124 3.92 -8.21 -8.91
C SER A 124 4.07 -7.80 -10.38
N ALA A 125 3.10 -7.07 -10.94
CA ALA A 125 3.21 -6.55 -12.30
C ALA A 125 4.31 -5.49 -12.41
N VAL A 126 4.47 -4.62 -11.40
CA VAL A 126 5.61 -3.67 -11.30
C VAL A 126 6.95 -4.45 -11.29
N ALA A 127 7.07 -5.48 -10.44
CA ALA A 127 8.29 -6.31 -10.39
C ALA A 127 8.57 -6.98 -11.74
N ASN A 128 7.55 -7.53 -12.38
CA ASN A 128 7.66 -8.16 -13.71
C ASN A 128 8.10 -7.16 -14.81
N ALA A 129 7.61 -5.91 -14.78
CA ALA A 129 8.04 -4.88 -15.71
C ALA A 129 9.53 -4.56 -15.56
N ILE A 130 10.05 -4.56 -14.33
CA ILE A 130 11.49 -4.38 -14.06
C ILE A 130 12.30 -5.58 -14.52
N LEU A 131 11.85 -6.81 -14.23
CA LEU A 131 12.51 -8.04 -14.67
C LEU A 131 12.56 -8.15 -16.20
N ALA A 132 11.49 -7.76 -16.88
CA ALA A 132 11.41 -7.73 -18.34
C ALA A 132 12.23 -6.59 -18.99
N GLY A 133 12.88 -5.73 -18.19
CA GLY A 133 13.65 -4.58 -18.70
C GLY A 133 12.80 -3.46 -19.27
N LYS A 134 11.49 -3.43 -19.05
CA LYS A 134 10.59 -2.35 -19.46
C LYS A 134 10.78 -1.09 -18.60
N ALA A 135 11.12 -1.29 -17.32
CA ALA A 135 11.45 -0.23 -16.36
C ALA A 135 12.76 -0.58 -15.62
N ASP A 136 13.34 0.43 -14.99
CA ASP A 136 14.55 0.27 -14.16
C ASP A 136 14.21 0.32 -12.68
N VAL A 137 13.12 1.00 -12.35
CA VAL A 137 12.60 1.18 -10.99
C VAL A 137 11.08 1.32 -11.01
N GLY A 138 10.42 0.92 -9.94
CA GLY A 138 8.99 1.12 -9.75
C GLY A 138 8.64 1.17 -8.27
N ILE A 139 7.44 1.65 -7.94
CA ILE A 139 7.00 1.71 -6.55
C ILE A 139 6.23 0.44 -6.16
N GLY A 140 6.55 -0.12 -4.98
CA GLY A 140 5.89 -1.33 -4.51
C GLY A 140 6.22 -1.68 -3.07
N VAL A 141 6.05 -2.96 -2.71
CA VAL A 141 6.29 -3.47 -1.36
C VAL A 141 7.51 -4.38 -1.31
N LYS A 142 8.20 -4.35 -0.16
CA LYS A 142 9.49 -5.02 0.06
C LYS A 142 9.46 -6.52 -0.24
N ASN A 143 8.45 -7.23 0.25
CA ASN A 143 8.35 -8.67 0.06
C ASN A 143 8.30 -9.06 -1.43
N ILE A 144 7.53 -8.34 -2.25
CA ILE A 144 7.46 -8.60 -3.69
C ILE A 144 8.83 -8.38 -4.38
N ALA A 145 9.57 -7.35 -3.99
CA ALA A 145 10.93 -7.15 -4.51
C ALA A 145 11.83 -8.35 -4.20
N LEU A 146 11.84 -8.79 -2.93
CA LEU A 146 12.69 -9.88 -2.46
C LEU A 146 12.30 -11.24 -3.07
N GLU A 147 11.01 -11.55 -3.14
CA GLU A 147 10.48 -12.78 -3.76
C GLU A 147 10.88 -12.92 -5.24
N ASN A 148 11.07 -11.78 -5.92
CA ASN A 148 11.47 -11.73 -7.33
C ASN A 148 12.99 -11.51 -7.51
N GLY A 149 13.79 -11.56 -6.44
CA GLY A 149 15.25 -11.38 -6.50
C GLY A 149 15.70 -9.98 -6.92
N LEU A 150 14.82 -8.98 -6.76
CA LEU A 150 15.06 -7.57 -7.06
C LEU A 150 15.64 -6.84 -5.84
N GLY A 151 16.24 -5.68 -6.06
CA GLY A 151 16.66 -4.76 -5.01
C GLY A 151 15.47 -3.93 -4.49
N PHE A 152 15.65 -3.35 -3.31
CA PHE A 152 14.62 -2.55 -2.68
C PHE A 152 15.20 -1.35 -1.91
N VAL A 153 14.61 -0.17 -2.12
CA VAL A 153 14.92 1.06 -1.38
C VAL A 153 13.70 1.41 -0.53
N PRO A 154 13.79 1.34 0.81
CA PRO A 154 12.65 1.60 1.68
C PRO A 154 12.29 3.09 1.70
N LEU A 155 11.01 3.42 1.62
CA LEU A 155 10.50 4.79 1.73
C LEU A 155 9.60 4.96 2.96
N LYS A 156 8.69 4.01 3.23
CA LYS A 156 7.72 4.13 4.31
C LYS A 156 7.34 2.77 4.88
N ASP A 157 7.32 2.68 6.20
CA ASP A 157 6.69 1.57 6.92
C ASP A 157 5.21 1.90 7.16
N GLU A 158 4.36 0.89 7.05
CA GLU A 158 2.95 0.97 7.39
C GLU A 158 2.48 -0.32 8.09
N ILE A 159 1.43 -0.20 8.89
CA ILE A 159 0.79 -1.32 9.56
C ILE A 159 -0.58 -1.53 8.93
N PHE A 160 -0.87 -2.79 8.61
CA PHE A 160 -2.19 -3.23 8.22
C PHE A 160 -2.95 -3.66 9.47
N PHE A 161 -4.14 -3.10 9.62
CA PHE A 161 -5.06 -3.41 10.70
C PHE A 161 -6.32 -4.07 10.17
N ILE A 162 -6.92 -4.90 10.99
CA ILE A 162 -8.31 -5.33 10.85
C ILE A 162 -9.11 -4.68 11.97
N ALA A 163 -10.22 -4.06 11.59
CA ALA A 163 -11.22 -3.53 12.52
C ALA A 163 -12.53 -4.33 12.38
N MET A 164 -13.18 -4.61 13.50
CA MET A 164 -14.44 -5.34 13.53
C MET A 164 -15.30 -4.94 14.72
N HIS A 165 -16.63 -5.03 14.58
CA HIS A 165 -17.56 -4.81 15.67
C HIS A 165 -17.39 -5.86 16.77
N GLN A 166 -17.61 -5.49 18.04
CA GLN A 166 -17.51 -6.35 19.22
C GLN A 166 -18.28 -7.66 19.06
N GLU A 167 -19.45 -7.61 18.45
CA GLU A 167 -20.30 -8.77 18.23
C GLU A 167 -19.63 -9.88 17.40
N MET A 168 -18.75 -9.48 16.45
CA MET A 168 -18.01 -10.43 15.62
C MET A 168 -16.88 -11.13 16.39
N VAL A 169 -16.30 -10.47 17.41
CA VAL A 169 -15.24 -11.05 18.24
C VAL A 169 -15.78 -12.18 19.12
N SER A 170 -17.04 -12.07 19.51
CA SER A 170 -17.70 -12.99 20.43
C SER A 170 -18.26 -14.24 19.76
N GLN A 171 -18.18 -14.37 18.43
CA GLN A 171 -18.67 -15.55 17.71
C GLN A 171 -17.63 -16.70 17.74
N PRO A 172 -18.01 -17.93 18.10
CA PRO A 172 -17.08 -19.07 18.22
C PRO A 172 -16.34 -19.44 16.92
N GLU A 173 -16.86 -19.02 15.78
CA GLU A 173 -16.27 -19.29 14.46
C GLU A 173 -15.15 -18.30 14.07
N ALA A 174 -15.04 -17.16 14.75
CA ALA A 174 -13.97 -16.19 14.51
C ALA A 174 -12.65 -16.56 15.21
N SER A 175 -12.68 -17.61 16.07
CA SER A 175 -11.55 -18.04 16.90
C SER A 175 -10.80 -19.27 16.36
N LYS A 176 -11.11 -19.72 15.15
CA LYS A 176 -10.45 -20.82 14.44
C LYS A 176 -9.76 -20.29 13.18
#